data_4e598c1e2f53ce69b6a76bec75a5e073
#
_entry.id   4e598c1e2f53ce69b6a76bec75a5e073
#
_cell.length_a   1.000
_cell.length_b   1.000
_cell.length_c   1.000
_cell.angle_alpha   90.00
_cell.angle_beta   90.00
_cell.angle_gamma   90.00
#
_symmetry.space_group_name_H-M   'P 1'
#
loop_
_entity.id
_entity.type
_entity.pdbx_description
1 polymer ?
#
loop_
_entity_poly.entity_id
_entity_poly.type
_entity_poly.pdbx_seq_one_letter_code
_entity_poly.pdbx_strand_id
1 'polypeptide(L)'
;PKINIVTLAMIVPVTMMHMHVVQMDLKREAAREKVIEIIEKHPRMGLVRKATGITSTAELKEYAMDMGRSRSDLWENGIFEDSVSCLGKELYLFQAIHQEADVVVENIDCIRAMIGTEKDPARSVAMTNKALNFVAL
;
A
#
# COMPACT_ATOMS: atom_id res chain seq x y z
N PRO A 1 -16.40 -2.91 -12.31
CA PRO A 1 -16.51 -1.56 -12.83
C PRO A 1 -15.35 -1.29 -13.80
N LYS A 2 -15.63 -0.57 -14.89
CA LYS A 2 -14.60 -0.14 -15.83
C LYS A 2 -13.89 1.08 -15.22
N ILE A 3 -12.58 0.98 -15.03
CA ILE A 3 -11.74 2.07 -14.53
C ILE A 3 -10.89 2.56 -15.69
N ASN A 4 -10.85 3.87 -15.93
CA ASN A 4 -9.93 4.46 -16.87
C ASN A 4 -8.61 4.69 -16.12
N ILE A 5 -7.53 4.12 -16.65
CA ILE A 5 -6.20 4.22 -16.05
C ILE A 5 -5.28 4.88 -17.07
N VAL A 6 -4.57 5.93 -16.63
CA VAL A 6 -3.44 6.52 -17.33
C VAL A 6 -2.22 6.33 -16.47
N THR A 7 -1.16 5.74 -17.01
CA THR A 7 0.09 5.51 -16.29
C THR A 7 1.23 6.21 -17.01
N LEU A 8 2.08 6.88 -16.24
CA LEU A 8 3.35 7.44 -16.68
C LEU A 8 4.44 6.84 -15.81
N ALA A 9 5.51 6.39 -16.43
CA ALA A 9 6.65 5.83 -15.71
C ALA A 9 7.92 6.61 -16.06
N MET A 10 8.74 6.87 -15.07
CA MET A 10 10.08 7.41 -15.26
C MET A 10 11.08 6.65 -14.39
N ILE A 11 12.29 6.54 -14.88
CA ILE A 11 13.41 6.02 -14.10
C ILE A 11 14.05 7.19 -13.37
N VAL A 12 14.12 7.08 -12.06
CA VAL A 12 14.76 8.07 -11.19
C VAL A 12 15.85 7.38 -10.36
N PRO A 13 16.85 8.09 -9.88
CA PRO A 13 17.96 7.49 -9.10
C PRO A 13 17.48 7.17 -7.66
N VAL A 14 16.48 6.32 -7.54
CA VAL A 14 16.03 5.72 -6.26
C VAL A 14 16.45 4.27 -6.20
N THR A 15 16.88 3.83 -5.04
CA THR A 15 17.49 2.51 -4.87
C THR A 15 16.59 1.48 -4.21
N MET A 16 15.43 1.87 -3.68
CA MET A 16 14.80 1.01 -2.70
C MET A 16 13.31 0.73 -2.83
N MET A 17 12.53 1.48 -3.52
CA MET A 17 11.08 1.27 -3.70
C MET A 17 10.60 2.05 -4.91
N HIS A 18 9.42 1.70 -5.39
CA HIS A 18 8.71 2.55 -6.33
C HIS A 18 7.93 3.60 -5.55
N MET A 19 8.00 4.85 -6.00
CA MET A 19 7.14 5.92 -5.51
C MET A 19 6.08 6.22 -6.56
N HIS A 20 4.82 6.04 -6.21
CA HIS A 20 3.71 6.40 -7.08
C HIS A 20 3.07 7.71 -6.63
N VAL A 21 2.88 8.61 -7.56
CA VAL A 21 1.96 9.74 -7.42
C VAL A 21 0.62 9.28 -7.97
N VAL A 22 -0.37 9.19 -7.10
CA VAL A 22 -1.70 8.69 -7.46
C VAL A 22 -2.68 9.83 -7.46
N GLN A 23 -3.41 9.97 -8.57
CA GLN A 23 -4.57 10.84 -8.70
C GLN A 23 -5.78 9.99 -9.06
N MET A 24 -6.88 10.19 -8.35
CA MET A 24 -8.12 9.46 -8.59
C MET A 24 -9.30 10.40 -8.69
N ASP A 25 -10.15 10.19 -9.70
CA ASP A 25 -11.47 10.80 -9.80
C ASP A 25 -12.49 9.91 -9.08
N LEU A 26 -12.98 10.39 -7.95
CA LEU A 26 -13.95 9.68 -7.14
C LEU A 26 -15.36 9.87 -7.68
N LYS A 27 -16.24 8.90 -7.49
CA LYS A 27 -17.67 9.01 -7.86
C LYS A 27 -18.40 10.11 -7.11
N ARG A 28 -17.97 10.42 -5.90
CA ARG A 28 -18.52 11.44 -5.00
C ARG A 28 -17.42 12.09 -4.20
N GLU A 29 -17.67 13.26 -3.67
CA GLU A 29 -16.74 13.96 -2.79
C GLU A 29 -16.42 13.12 -1.55
N ALA A 30 -15.18 13.22 -1.09
CA ALA A 30 -14.70 12.55 0.11
C ALA A 30 -13.90 13.52 0.99
N ALA A 31 -14.13 13.44 2.29
CA ALA A 31 -13.29 14.11 3.26
C ALA A 31 -11.96 13.35 3.42
N ARG A 32 -10.88 14.08 3.62
CA ARG A 32 -9.52 13.52 3.83
C ARG A 32 -9.51 12.48 4.97
N GLU A 33 -10.15 12.81 6.08
CA GLU A 33 -10.23 11.96 7.27
C GLU A 33 -10.89 10.61 6.94
N LYS A 34 -11.92 10.65 6.07
CA LYS A 34 -12.59 9.41 5.65
C LYS A 34 -11.72 8.54 4.76
N VAL A 35 -10.90 9.15 3.93
CA VAL A 35 -9.91 8.42 3.10
C VAL A 35 -8.86 7.78 4.01
N ILE A 36 -8.33 8.50 4.97
CA ILE A 36 -7.37 7.98 5.95
C ILE A 36 -7.96 6.80 6.72
N GLU A 37 -9.19 6.92 7.22
CA GLU A 37 -9.89 5.82 7.91
C GLU A 37 -10.01 4.55 7.04
N ILE A 38 -10.25 4.71 5.74
CA ILE A 38 -10.34 3.58 4.80
C ILE A 38 -8.96 2.93 4.61
N ILE A 39 -7.91 3.73 4.47
CA ILE A 39 -6.54 3.25 4.34
C ILE A 39 -6.14 2.44 5.57
N GLU A 40 -6.37 2.96 6.76
CA GLU A 40 -6.05 2.28 8.02
C GLU A 40 -6.75 0.94 8.22
N LYS A 41 -7.97 0.81 7.70
CA LYS A 41 -8.75 -0.42 7.80
C LYS A 41 -8.41 -1.45 6.73
N HIS A 42 -7.65 -1.04 5.72
CA HIS A 42 -7.34 -1.94 4.61
C HIS A 42 -6.15 -2.85 4.96
N PRO A 43 -6.28 -4.19 4.82
CA PRO A 43 -5.26 -5.13 5.30
C PRO A 43 -3.96 -5.13 4.49
N ARG A 44 -3.91 -4.41 3.36
CA ARG A 44 -2.74 -4.29 2.48
C ARG A 44 -2.35 -2.84 2.20
N MET A 45 -2.79 -1.91 3.04
CA MET A 45 -2.36 -0.53 3.04
C MET A 45 -1.81 -0.19 4.42
N GLY A 46 -0.65 0.45 4.46
CA GLY A 46 -0.05 0.98 5.66
C GLY A 46 -0.02 2.50 5.61
N LEU A 47 -0.47 3.16 6.67
CA LEU A 47 -0.40 4.61 6.74
C LEU A 47 0.91 5.03 7.39
N VAL A 48 1.81 5.60 6.57
CA VAL A 48 3.05 6.23 7.05
C VAL A 48 2.69 7.54 7.73
N ARG A 49 2.59 7.49 9.05
CA ARG A 49 2.13 8.63 9.87
C ARG A 49 3.12 9.78 9.80
N LYS A 50 2.61 10.99 9.65
CA LYS A 50 3.41 12.22 9.75
C LYS A 50 4.23 12.28 11.04
N ALA A 51 3.67 11.81 12.14
CA ALA A 51 4.31 11.82 13.45
C ALA A 51 5.58 10.96 13.52
N THR A 52 5.79 10.01 12.60
CA THR A 52 7.01 9.19 12.54
C THR A 52 8.22 9.95 12.01
N GLY A 53 8.00 11.08 11.33
CA GLY A 53 9.05 11.84 10.65
C GLY A 53 9.62 11.18 9.39
N ILE A 54 9.04 10.06 8.95
CA ILE A 54 9.48 9.34 7.74
C ILE A 54 9.04 10.13 6.51
N THR A 55 10.01 10.54 5.68
CA THR A 55 9.78 11.38 4.50
C THR A 55 10.29 10.76 3.20
N SER A 56 10.96 9.62 3.28
CA SER A 56 11.56 8.94 2.14
C SER A 56 11.30 7.44 2.15
N THR A 57 11.47 6.81 0.99
CA THR A 57 11.39 5.35 0.87
C THR A 57 12.53 4.64 1.59
N ALA A 58 13.69 5.27 1.70
CA ALA A 58 14.83 4.73 2.44
C ALA A 58 14.52 4.64 3.94
N GLU A 59 14.04 5.74 4.54
CA GLU A 59 13.62 5.77 5.95
C GLU A 59 12.49 4.78 6.23
N LEU A 60 11.53 4.66 5.30
CA LEU A 60 10.45 3.70 5.43
C LEU A 60 10.97 2.25 5.45
N LYS A 61 11.98 1.96 4.65
CA LYS A 61 12.62 0.64 4.62
C LYS A 61 13.42 0.36 5.91
N GLU A 62 14.13 1.36 6.43
CA GLU A 62 14.81 1.28 7.74
C GLU A 62 13.79 1.04 8.86
N TYR A 63 12.68 1.77 8.85
CA TYR A 63 11.60 1.57 9.81
C TYR A 63 11.03 0.15 9.76
N ALA A 64 10.82 -0.41 8.58
CA ALA A 64 10.38 -1.80 8.44
C ALA A 64 11.39 -2.79 9.04
N MET A 65 12.69 -2.51 8.93
CA MET A 65 13.74 -3.31 9.55
C MET A 65 13.68 -3.21 11.09
N ASP A 66 13.48 -2.00 11.62
CA ASP A 66 13.35 -1.76 13.06
C ASP A 66 12.12 -2.47 13.67
N MET A 67 11.06 -2.65 12.87
CA MET A 67 9.91 -3.47 13.23
C MET A 67 10.22 -4.98 13.24
N GLY A 68 11.46 -5.39 12.95
CA GLY A 68 11.89 -6.78 12.89
C GLY A 68 11.49 -7.51 11.61
N ARG A 69 11.11 -6.81 10.55
CA ARG A 69 10.78 -7.43 9.27
C ARG A 69 12.04 -7.91 8.57
N SER A 70 12.05 -9.19 8.20
CA SER A 70 13.14 -9.77 7.43
C SER A 70 13.35 -9.02 6.12
N ARG A 71 14.60 -8.68 5.80
CA ARG A 71 15.00 -7.94 4.59
C ARG A 71 14.35 -6.56 4.44
N SER A 72 13.80 -6.01 5.52
CA SER A 72 13.01 -4.76 5.50
C SER A 72 11.80 -4.84 4.57
N ASP A 73 11.19 -6.02 4.43
CA ASP A 73 10.07 -6.24 3.52
C ASP A 73 8.84 -5.43 3.94
N LEU A 74 8.28 -4.67 3.00
CA LEU A 74 6.95 -4.07 3.10
C LEU A 74 5.99 -4.88 2.21
N TRP A 75 5.02 -5.53 2.85
CA TRP A 75 4.01 -6.33 2.15
C TRP A 75 2.73 -5.54 1.89
N GLU A 76 2.64 -4.33 2.42
CA GLU A 76 1.58 -3.36 2.19
C GLU A 76 2.08 -2.16 1.39
N ASN A 77 1.14 -1.48 0.73
CA ASN A 77 1.41 -0.19 0.12
C ASN A 77 1.54 0.87 1.21
N GLY A 78 2.71 1.50 1.31
CA GLY A 78 2.94 2.58 2.27
C GLY A 78 2.38 3.90 1.75
N ILE A 79 1.28 4.38 2.34
CA ILE A 79 0.66 5.66 1.97
C ILE A 79 1.17 6.76 2.91
N PHE A 80 1.79 7.79 2.34
CA PHE A 80 2.26 8.93 3.14
C PHE A 80 1.09 9.81 3.57
N GLU A 81 0.84 9.89 4.87
CA GLU A 81 -0.30 10.61 5.45
C GLU A 81 -0.35 12.07 4.99
N ASP A 82 0.81 12.75 4.94
CA ASP A 82 0.92 14.16 4.55
C ASP A 82 0.54 14.41 3.10
N SER A 83 0.64 13.40 2.25
CA SER A 83 0.34 13.51 0.83
C SER A 83 -1.14 13.35 0.51
N VAL A 84 -1.93 12.81 1.43
CA VAL A 84 -3.36 12.57 1.20
C VAL A 84 -4.09 13.91 1.15
N SER A 85 -4.64 14.24 -0.02
CA SER A 85 -5.37 15.48 -0.27
C SER A 85 -6.64 15.19 -1.07
N CYS A 86 -7.74 15.81 -0.66
CA CYS A 86 -9.03 15.71 -1.33
C CYS A 86 -9.49 17.09 -1.77
N LEU A 87 -9.79 17.26 -3.05
CA LEU A 87 -10.33 18.47 -3.65
C LEU A 87 -11.66 18.11 -4.36
N GLY A 88 -12.77 18.23 -3.63
CA GLY A 88 -14.06 17.77 -4.12
C GLY A 88 -14.04 16.27 -4.42
N LYS A 89 -14.06 15.90 -5.70
CA LYS A 89 -14.00 14.49 -6.14
C LYS A 89 -12.60 14.00 -6.49
N GLU A 90 -11.61 14.85 -6.42
CA GLU A 90 -10.24 14.47 -6.74
C GLU A 90 -9.50 14.07 -5.47
N LEU A 91 -8.88 12.90 -5.50
CA LEU A 91 -8.01 12.38 -4.45
C LEU A 91 -6.59 12.28 -4.97
N TYR A 92 -5.66 12.83 -4.23
CA TYR A 92 -4.23 12.77 -4.49
C TYR A 92 -3.52 12.10 -3.31
N LEU A 93 -2.56 11.24 -3.59
CA LEU A 93 -1.70 10.66 -2.57
C LEU A 93 -0.38 10.16 -3.16
N PHE A 94 0.62 10.01 -2.30
CA PHE A 94 1.86 9.30 -2.62
C PHE A 94 1.85 7.94 -1.92
N GLN A 95 2.27 6.91 -2.67
CA GLN A 95 2.47 5.60 -2.09
C GLN A 95 3.84 5.03 -2.44
N ALA A 96 4.45 4.38 -1.47
CA ALA A 96 5.65 3.59 -1.64
C ALA A 96 5.27 2.11 -1.84
N ILE A 97 5.85 1.50 -2.86
CA ILE A 97 5.66 0.08 -3.21
C ILE A 97 7.00 -0.63 -3.14
N HIS A 98 7.12 -1.56 -2.19
CA HIS A 98 8.27 -2.45 -2.13
C HIS A 98 8.03 -3.65 -3.05
N GLN A 99 8.29 -3.46 -4.34
CA GLN A 99 7.95 -4.43 -5.39
C GLN A 99 8.45 -5.85 -5.11
N GLU A 100 9.56 -6.00 -4.42
CA GLU A 100 10.14 -7.33 -4.11
C GLU A 100 9.37 -8.07 -3.01
N ALA A 101 8.49 -7.37 -2.28
CA ALA A 101 7.75 -7.93 -1.16
C ALA A 101 6.22 -7.92 -1.40
N ASP A 102 5.62 -6.80 -1.79
CA ASP A 102 4.16 -6.66 -1.90
C ASP A 102 3.57 -7.59 -2.97
N VAL A 103 4.25 -7.71 -4.12
CA VAL A 103 3.79 -8.60 -5.20
C VAL A 103 3.75 -10.08 -4.78
N VAL A 104 4.57 -10.49 -3.80
CA VAL A 104 4.60 -11.88 -3.33
C VAL A 104 3.29 -12.24 -2.65
N VAL A 105 2.81 -11.39 -1.76
CA VAL A 105 1.56 -11.64 -1.01
C VAL A 105 0.35 -11.63 -1.93
N GLU A 106 0.31 -10.71 -2.88
CA GLU A 106 -0.78 -10.61 -3.85
C GLU A 106 -0.79 -11.80 -4.82
N ASN A 107 0.38 -12.27 -5.25
CA ASN A 107 0.50 -13.46 -6.08
C ASN A 107 0.04 -14.72 -5.35
N ILE A 108 0.38 -14.88 -4.07
CA ILE A 108 -0.08 -16.02 -3.26
C ILE A 108 -1.61 -16.04 -3.16
N ASP A 109 -2.21 -14.89 -2.86
CA ASP A 109 -3.67 -14.77 -2.75
C ASP A 109 -4.36 -15.02 -4.11
N CYS A 110 -3.78 -14.50 -5.20
CA CYS A 110 -4.26 -14.75 -6.56
C CYS A 110 -4.20 -16.25 -6.93
N ILE A 111 -3.09 -16.92 -6.65
CA ILE A 111 -2.93 -18.35 -6.92
C ILE A 111 -3.98 -19.17 -6.17
N ARG A 112 -4.22 -18.86 -4.87
CA ARG A 112 -5.26 -19.56 -4.10
C ARG A 112 -6.65 -19.41 -4.76
N ALA A 113 -6.98 -18.20 -5.20
CA ALA A 113 -8.24 -17.95 -5.91
C ALA A 113 -8.32 -18.74 -7.23
N MET A 114 -7.23 -18.75 -8.02
CA MET A 114 -7.18 -19.44 -9.32
C MET A 114 -7.34 -20.96 -9.19
N ILE A 115 -6.67 -21.59 -8.22
CA ILE A 115 -6.76 -23.04 -8.00
C ILE A 115 -7.96 -23.43 -7.12
N GLY A 116 -8.70 -22.45 -6.60
CA GLY A 116 -9.94 -22.67 -5.87
C GLY A 116 -9.77 -23.17 -4.43
N THR A 117 -8.56 -23.11 -3.84
CA THR A 117 -8.32 -23.52 -2.45
C THR A 117 -8.86 -22.54 -1.43
N GLU A 118 -8.91 -21.24 -1.77
CA GLU A 118 -9.64 -20.22 -1.03
C GLU A 118 -10.12 -19.15 -2.02
N LYS A 119 -11.43 -18.92 -2.04
CA LYS A 119 -12.08 -17.96 -2.95
C LYS A 119 -12.58 -16.70 -2.24
N ASP A 120 -12.65 -16.74 -0.92
CA ASP A 120 -12.96 -15.56 -0.11
C ASP A 120 -11.68 -14.73 0.03
N PRO A 121 -11.63 -13.50 -0.53
CA PRO A 121 -10.44 -12.67 -0.50
C PRO A 121 -10.03 -12.29 0.93
N ALA A 122 -10.97 -12.03 1.83
CA ALA A 122 -10.66 -11.66 3.20
C ALA A 122 -9.98 -12.81 3.96
N ARG A 123 -10.45 -14.04 3.74
CA ARG A 123 -9.86 -15.25 4.33
C ARG A 123 -8.48 -15.54 3.76
N SER A 124 -8.33 -15.40 2.43
CA SER A 124 -7.02 -15.60 1.77
C SER A 124 -5.97 -14.62 2.33
N VAL A 125 -6.31 -13.34 2.37
CA VAL A 125 -5.42 -12.29 2.94
C VAL A 125 -5.07 -12.60 4.40
N ALA A 126 -6.04 -12.99 5.22
CA ALA A 126 -5.79 -13.35 6.63
C ALA A 126 -4.84 -14.55 6.76
N MET A 127 -4.98 -15.58 5.89
CA MET A 127 -4.08 -16.73 5.86
C MET A 127 -2.65 -16.32 5.51
N THR A 128 -2.48 -15.48 4.50
CA THR A 128 -1.16 -15.00 4.08
C THR A 128 -0.52 -14.14 5.15
N ASN A 129 -1.26 -13.20 5.74
CA ASN A 129 -0.78 -12.34 6.83
C ASN A 129 -0.32 -13.17 8.03
N LYS A 130 -1.09 -14.19 8.40
CA LYS A 130 -0.71 -15.11 9.49
C LYS A 130 0.57 -15.88 9.18
N ALA A 131 0.71 -16.38 7.96
CA ALA A 131 1.90 -17.14 7.55
C ALA A 131 3.18 -16.31 7.55
N LEU A 132 3.07 -15.00 7.26
CA LEU A 132 4.18 -14.06 7.23
C LEU A 132 4.42 -13.37 8.58
N ASN A 133 3.61 -13.67 9.59
CA ASN A 133 3.62 -12.94 10.86
C ASN A 133 3.52 -11.42 10.65
N PHE A 134 2.59 -11.01 9.77
CA PHE A 134 2.43 -9.63 9.35
C PHE A 134 1.98 -8.74 10.51
N VAL A 135 2.74 -7.67 10.71
CA VAL A 135 2.40 -6.56 11.60
C VAL A 135 2.26 -5.32 10.72
N ALA A 136 1.11 -4.65 10.75
CA ALA A 136 0.86 -3.45 9.94
C ALA A 136 1.78 -2.29 10.35
N LEU A 137 2.02 -1.35 9.40
CA LEU A 137 2.70 -0.07 9.64
C LEU A 137 1.96 0.78 10.67
#